data_c03c75304ac83319d9535fe9d69f100e
#
_entry.id   c03c75304ac83319d9535fe9d69f100e
#
_cell.length_a   1.000
_cell.length_b   1.000
_cell.length_c   1.000
_cell.angle_alpha   90.00
_cell.angle_beta   90.00
_cell.angle_gamma   90.00
#
_symmetry.space_group_name_H-M   'P 1'
#
loop_
_entity.id
_entity.type
_entity.pdbx_description
1 polymer ?
#
loop_
_entity_poly.entity_id
_entity_poly.type
_entity_poly.pdbx_seq_one_letter_code
_entity_poly.pdbx_strand_id
1 'polypeptide(L)'
;MCIRDRLSLAKNFDLNFDDLNNFVSKTENEILKLYDDNINDFVSKDLKTNLNIVVPSITNYFTLFANLQDDELNKKIVKNLKNHNINDDYYFTTIKPNHPTFEEKRYWRGPIWINCNWLIYQGLIKKEPEYANEIKKKTLELIEEKGFHEYYSYKDGSVMGANNFSWSAALYLDLVLEN
;
A
#
# COMPACT_ATOMS: atom_id res chain seq x y z
N MET A 1 0.97 15.43 3.88
CA MET A 1 -0.11 15.17 4.86
C MET A 1 -1.42 15.00 4.10
N CYS A 2 -2.06 13.86 4.18
CA CYS A 2 -3.29 13.62 3.45
C CYS A 2 -4.47 14.39 4.10
N ILE A 3 -5.57 14.56 3.35
CA ILE A 3 -6.72 15.33 3.83
C ILE A 3 -7.37 14.67 5.04
N ARG A 4 -7.34 13.33 5.09
CA ARG A 4 -7.85 12.58 6.23
C ARG A 4 -7.04 12.79 7.50
N ASP A 5 -5.70 12.94 7.40
CA ASP A 5 -4.84 13.29 8.54
C ASP A 5 -5.21 14.68 9.09
N ARG A 6 -5.50 15.64 8.20
CA ARG A 6 -5.99 16.96 8.61
C ARG A 6 -7.30 16.87 9.36
N LEU A 7 -8.21 16.00 8.92
CA LEU A 7 -9.49 15.75 9.60
C LEU A 7 -9.29 15.14 10.98
N SER A 8 -8.36 14.18 11.10
CA SER A 8 -8.02 13.58 12.39
C SER A 8 -7.42 14.60 13.35
N LEU A 9 -6.46 15.40 12.88
CA LEU A 9 -5.87 16.49 13.67
C LEU A 9 -6.92 17.50 14.10
N ALA A 10 -7.76 17.92 13.18
CA ALA A 10 -8.76 18.93 13.44
C ALA A 10 -9.79 18.45 14.48
N LYS A 11 -10.21 17.18 14.47
CA LYS A 11 -11.06 16.59 15.51
C LYS A 11 -10.43 16.65 16.90
N ASN A 12 -9.10 16.51 16.99
CA ASN A 12 -8.37 16.59 18.26
C ASN A 12 -8.31 18.01 18.83
N PHE A 13 -8.62 19.03 18.02
CA PHE A 13 -8.59 20.45 18.41
C PHE A 13 -9.96 21.11 18.41
N ASP A 14 -11.06 20.34 18.31
CA ASP A 14 -12.45 20.85 18.28
C ASP A 14 -12.70 21.95 17.23
N LEU A 15 -12.03 21.86 16.08
CA LEU A 15 -12.19 22.82 14.98
C LEU A 15 -13.36 22.41 14.08
N ASN A 16 -14.09 23.37 13.50
CA ASN A 16 -15.10 23.08 12.48
C ASN A 16 -14.45 22.73 11.14
N PHE A 17 -14.91 21.62 10.52
CA PHE A 17 -14.33 21.11 9.27
C PHE A 17 -15.37 20.50 8.33
N ASP A 18 -16.55 21.06 8.28
CA ASP A 18 -17.62 20.58 7.40
C ASP A 18 -17.15 20.48 5.95
N ASP A 19 -16.39 21.46 5.46
CA ASP A 19 -15.80 21.44 4.12
C ASP A 19 -14.82 20.29 3.93
N LEU A 20 -14.01 19.97 4.95
CA LEU A 20 -13.07 18.84 4.92
C LEU A 20 -13.80 17.50 4.96
N ASN A 21 -14.84 17.36 5.76
CA ASN A 21 -15.69 16.18 5.80
C ASN A 21 -16.35 15.92 4.45
N ASN A 22 -16.94 16.97 3.85
CA ASN A 22 -17.55 16.89 2.53
C ASN A 22 -16.54 16.48 1.46
N PHE A 23 -15.32 17.03 1.51
CA PHE A 23 -14.26 16.68 0.57
C PHE A 23 -13.81 15.24 0.73
N VAL A 24 -13.60 14.77 1.96
CA VAL A 24 -13.22 13.36 2.24
C VAL A 24 -14.31 12.41 1.75
N SER A 25 -15.58 12.65 2.10
CA SER A 25 -16.70 11.81 1.68
C SER A 25 -16.84 11.76 0.16
N LYS A 26 -16.67 12.90 -0.52
CA LYS A 26 -16.68 12.93 -2.00
C LYS A 26 -15.52 12.11 -2.58
N THR A 27 -14.32 12.25 -2.01
CA THR A 27 -13.14 11.50 -2.47
C THR A 27 -13.31 10.00 -2.25
N GLU A 28 -13.85 9.58 -1.11
CA GLU A 28 -14.16 8.16 -0.83
C GLU A 28 -15.16 7.61 -1.84
N ASN A 29 -16.24 8.33 -2.12
CA ASN A 29 -17.22 7.92 -3.12
C ASN A 29 -16.60 7.76 -4.52
N GLU A 30 -15.65 8.62 -4.89
CA GLU A 30 -14.94 8.48 -6.18
C GLU A 30 -13.97 7.30 -6.19
N ILE A 31 -13.29 7.02 -5.07
CA ILE A 31 -12.44 5.83 -4.91
C ILE A 31 -13.29 4.55 -5.03
N LEU A 32 -14.45 4.50 -4.38
CA LEU A 32 -15.34 3.34 -4.43
C LEU A 32 -15.80 3.00 -5.86
N LYS A 33 -15.94 4.00 -6.76
CA LYS A 33 -16.26 3.76 -8.18
C LYS A 33 -15.16 3.03 -8.96
N LEU A 34 -13.96 2.91 -8.40
CA LEU A 34 -12.87 2.14 -8.99
C LEU A 34 -12.89 0.67 -8.57
N TYR A 35 -13.81 0.27 -7.68
CA TYR A 35 -14.00 -1.13 -7.33
C TYR A 35 -14.79 -1.83 -8.43
N ASP A 36 -14.27 -2.96 -8.90
CA ASP A 36 -14.91 -3.79 -9.94
C ASP A 36 -15.38 -5.12 -9.31
N ASP A 37 -16.69 -5.28 -9.19
CA ASP A 37 -17.31 -6.45 -8.58
C ASP A 37 -17.04 -7.75 -9.35
N ASN A 38 -16.72 -7.68 -10.64
CA ASN A 38 -16.44 -8.89 -11.44
C ASN A 38 -15.11 -9.54 -11.06
N ILE A 39 -14.14 -8.74 -10.66
CA ILE A 39 -12.82 -9.21 -10.22
C ILE A 39 -12.64 -9.11 -8.70
N ASN A 40 -13.61 -8.52 -7.99
CA ASN A 40 -13.59 -8.24 -6.55
C ASN A 40 -12.34 -7.45 -6.11
N ASP A 41 -11.89 -6.48 -6.90
CA ASP A 41 -10.69 -5.69 -6.61
C ASP A 41 -10.82 -4.26 -7.16
N PHE A 42 -9.96 -3.37 -6.66
CA PHE A 42 -9.82 -2.04 -7.23
C PHE A 42 -9.04 -2.09 -8.56
N VAL A 43 -9.40 -1.21 -9.46
CA VAL A 43 -8.75 -1.06 -10.76
C VAL A 43 -8.27 0.37 -10.98
N SER A 44 -7.27 0.53 -11.82
CA SER A 44 -6.92 1.84 -12.36
C SER A 44 -7.84 2.19 -13.52
N LYS A 45 -7.96 3.48 -13.85
CA LYS A 45 -8.78 3.96 -14.94
C LYS A 45 -7.98 4.83 -15.89
N ASP A 46 -8.06 4.53 -17.18
CA ASP A 46 -7.53 5.42 -18.20
C ASP A 46 -8.46 6.63 -18.35
N LEU A 47 -7.98 7.80 -17.99
CA LEU A 47 -8.78 9.03 -18.02
C LEU A 47 -9.12 9.53 -19.42
N LYS A 48 -8.40 9.05 -20.46
CA LYS A 48 -8.68 9.43 -21.85
C LYS A 48 -9.77 8.58 -22.47
N THR A 49 -9.71 7.27 -22.24
CA THR A 49 -10.64 6.30 -22.83
C THR A 49 -11.78 5.93 -21.88
N ASN A 50 -11.67 6.30 -20.61
CA ASN A 50 -12.58 5.91 -19.53
C ASN A 50 -12.67 4.39 -19.30
N LEU A 51 -11.69 3.62 -19.80
CA LEU A 51 -11.64 2.16 -19.65
C LEU A 51 -10.91 1.77 -18.36
N ASN A 52 -11.36 0.67 -17.75
CA ASN A 52 -10.68 0.06 -16.63
C ASN A 52 -9.36 -0.59 -17.09
N ILE A 53 -8.29 -0.37 -16.33
CA ILE A 53 -6.99 -1.03 -16.46
C ILE A 53 -6.91 -2.09 -15.36
N VAL A 54 -7.12 -3.34 -15.75
CA VAL A 54 -7.17 -4.48 -14.83
C VAL A 54 -5.76 -5.07 -14.71
N VAL A 55 -4.97 -4.54 -13.77
CA VAL A 55 -3.64 -5.05 -13.45
C VAL A 55 -3.56 -5.27 -11.94
N PRO A 56 -3.19 -6.46 -11.45
CA PRO A 56 -3.05 -6.75 -10.03
C PRO A 56 -1.80 -6.06 -9.46
N SER A 57 -1.93 -4.77 -9.21
CA SER A 57 -0.89 -3.90 -8.65
C SER A 57 -1.06 -3.75 -7.14
N ILE A 58 0.06 -3.62 -6.43
CA ILE A 58 0.06 -3.31 -5.00
C ILE A 58 -0.69 -2.00 -4.69
N THR A 59 -0.73 -1.08 -5.64
CA THR A 59 -1.45 0.20 -5.49
C THR A 59 -2.96 0.04 -5.31
N ASN A 60 -3.55 -1.07 -5.79
CA ASN A 60 -4.96 -1.38 -5.59
C ASN A 60 -5.30 -1.49 -4.09
N TYR A 61 -4.35 -1.90 -3.27
CA TYR A 61 -4.50 -2.10 -1.82
C TYR A 61 -4.17 -0.87 -0.98
N PHE A 62 -3.70 0.22 -1.57
CA PHE A 62 -3.50 1.49 -0.83
C PHE A 62 -4.80 2.11 -0.33
N THR A 63 -5.93 1.60 -0.80
CA THR A 63 -7.26 1.90 -0.24
C THR A 63 -7.39 1.50 1.22
N LEU A 64 -6.63 0.51 1.70
CA LEU A 64 -6.53 0.16 3.13
C LEU A 64 -5.96 1.30 3.94
N PHE A 65 -4.90 1.97 3.44
CA PHE A 65 -4.33 3.17 4.06
C PHE A 65 -5.31 4.35 4.04
N ALA A 66 -6.12 4.49 2.99
CA ALA A 66 -7.19 5.48 2.92
C ALA A 66 -8.28 5.25 3.99
N ASN A 67 -8.33 4.07 4.61
CA ASN A 67 -9.25 3.70 5.68
C ASN A 67 -10.73 3.93 5.32
N LEU A 68 -11.16 3.36 4.19
CA LEU A 68 -12.55 3.41 3.74
C LEU A 68 -13.49 2.83 4.81
N GLN A 69 -14.67 3.45 4.97
CA GLN A 69 -15.64 3.12 6.02
C GLN A 69 -16.60 1.97 5.58
N ASP A 70 -16.05 0.95 4.92
CA ASP A 70 -16.79 -0.25 4.50
C ASP A 70 -16.01 -1.49 4.95
N ASP A 71 -16.43 -2.08 6.07
CA ASP A 71 -15.74 -3.22 6.68
C ASP A 71 -15.81 -4.48 5.82
N GLU A 72 -16.90 -4.72 5.12
CA GLU A 72 -17.03 -5.90 4.26
C GLU A 72 -16.14 -5.78 3.02
N LEU A 73 -16.05 -4.59 2.43
CA LEU A 73 -15.12 -4.31 1.37
C LEU A 73 -13.66 -4.44 1.85
N ASN A 74 -13.34 -3.89 3.02
CA ASN A 74 -12.01 -4.01 3.62
C ASN A 74 -11.60 -5.48 3.80
N LYS A 75 -12.50 -6.35 4.28
CA LYS A 75 -12.23 -7.80 4.40
C LYS A 75 -11.92 -8.45 3.05
N LYS A 76 -12.67 -8.11 1.99
CA LYS A 76 -12.42 -8.61 0.62
C LYS A 76 -11.04 -8.18 0.13
N ILE A 77 -10.67 -6.92 0.34
CA ILE A 77 -9.39 -6.35 -0.06
C ILE A 77 -8.23 -7.01 0.68
N VAL A 78 -8.35 -7.21 1.99
CA VAL A 78 -7.34 -7.92 2.78
C VAL A 78 -7.16 -9.36 2.28
N LYS A 79 -8.27 -10.06 1.96
CA LYS A 79 -8.19 -11.40 1.38
C LYS A 79 -7.44 -11.41 0.04
N ASN A 80 -7.69 -10.45 -0.83
CA ASN A 80 -6.99 -10.33 -2.10
C ASN A 80 -5.52 -9.97 -1.93
N LEU A 81 -5.22 -9.09 -0.97
CA LEU A 81 -3.85 -8.73 -0.61
C LEU A 81 -3.05 -9.97 -0.16
N LYS A 82 -3.62 -10.81 0.71
CA LYS A 82 -2.99 -12.08 1.13
C LYS A 82 -2.71 -13.00 -0.06
N ASN A 83 -3.53 -12.93 -1.12
CA ASN A 83 -3.32 -13.69 -2.36
C ASN A 83 -2.38 -12.99 -3.38
N HIS A 84 -2.03 -11.73 -3.15
CA HIS A 84 -1.10 -10.99 -4.02
C HIS A 84 0.32 -11.52 -3.85
N ASN A 85 0.69 -11.84 -2.62
CA ASN A 85 2.01 -12.32 -2.28
C ASN A 85 2.13 -13.83 -2.57
N ILE A 86 3.15 -14.22 -3.34
CA ILE A 86 3.43 -15.63 -3.66
C ILE A 86 4.66 -16.12 -2.89
N ASN A 87 5.50 -15.18 -2.45
CA ASN A 87 6.71 -15.48 -1.69
C ASN A 87 6.64 -14.72 -0.35
N ASP A 88 6.54 -15.46 0.74
CA ASP A 88 6.40 -14.89 2.07
C ASP A 88 7.69 -14.27 2.64
N ASP A 89 8.82 -14.34 1.90
CA ASP A 89 10.11 -13.92 2.44
C ASP A 89 10.25 -12.40 2.55
N TYR A 90 9.79 -11.62 1.54
CA TYR A 90 10.10 -10.18 1.46
C TYR A 90 8.88 -9.27 1.25
N TYR A 91 7.67 -9.78 1.26
CA TYR A 91 6.41 -9.05 0.98
C TYR A 91 6.30 -8.42 -0.42
N PHE A 92 5.49 -7.40 -0.57
CA PHE A 92 4.73 -7.10 -1.76
C PHE A 92 5.55 -6.65 -2.96
N THR A 93 5.47 -7.43 -4.04
CA THR A 93 5.85 -6.97 -5.38
C THR A 93 4.91 -5.89 -5.89
N THR A 94 5.39 -4.98 -6.73
CA THR A 94 4.56 -3.92 -7.29
C THR A 94 3.48 -4.44 -8.25
N ILE A 95 3.74 -5.53 -8.95
CA ILE A 95 2.76 -6.30 -9.73
C ILE A 95 2.81 -7.75 -9.28
N LYS A 96 1.67 -8.42 -9.24
CA LYS A 96 1.59 -9.85 -8.86
C LYS A 96 2.49 -10.71 -9.74
N PRO A 97 3.38 -11.55 -9.18
CA PRO A 97 4.44 -12.24 -9.94
C PRO A 97 3.97 -13.09 -11.11
N ASN A 98 2.78 -13.69 -11.05
CA ASN A 98 2.25 -14.53 -12.14
C ASN A 98 1.50 -13.74 -13.22
N HIS A 99 1.46 -12.41 -13.14
CA HIS A 99 0.79 -11.60 -14.14
C HIS A 99 1.69 -11.37 -15.37
N PRO A 100 1.14 -11.38 -16.62
CA PRO A 100 1.94 -11.21 -17.85
C PRO A 100 2.76 -9.92 -17.91
N THR A 101 2.35 -8.87 -17.20
CA THR A 101 3.07 -7.60 -17.17
C THR A 101 4.15 -7.55 -16.07
N PHE A 102 4.30 -8.62 -15.28
CA PHE A 102 5.34 -8.68 -14.26
C PHE A 102 6.73 -8.75 -14.90
N GLU A 103 7.62 -7.89 -14.46
CA GLU A 103 9.03 -7.87 -14.86
C GLU A 103 9.89 -7.67 -13.61
N GLU A 104 10.55 -8.73 -13.16
CA GLU A 104 11.27 -8.82 -11.88
C GLU A 104 12.15 -7.62 -11.53
N LYS A 105 12.84 -7.05 -12.53
CA LYS A 105 13.82 -5.97 -12.33
C LYS A 105 13.34 -4.59 -12.82
N ARG A 106 12.09 -4.49 -13.24
CA ARG A 106 11.59 -3.28 -13.86
C ARG A 106 10.80 -2.42 -12.89
N TYR A 107 11.49 -1.54 -12.23
CA TYR A 107 11.01 -0.42 -11.42
C TYR A 107 9.64 -0.66 -10.74
N TRP A 108 8.52 -0.23 -11.34
CA TRP A 108 7.14 -0.42 -10.83
C TRP A 108 6.41 -1.65 -11.39
N ARG A 109 7.13 -2.64 -11.95
CA ARG A 109 6.52 -3.85 -12.52
C ARG A 109 6.93 -5.16 -11.86
N GLY A 110 7.72 -5.12 -10.79
CA GLY A 110 8.20 -6.33 -10.14
C GLY A 110 8.76 -6.09 -8.75
N PRO A 111 9.75 -5.21 -8.59
CA PRO A 111 10.49 -5.05 -7.34
C PRO A 111 9.61 -4.74 -6.12
N ILE A 112 10.19 -5.02 -4.95
CA ILE A 112 9.66 -4.65 -3.64
C ILE A 112 10.11 -3.24 -3.31
N TRP A 113 9.16 -2.41 -2.88
CA TRP A 113 9.40 -1.06 -2.42
C TRP A 113 8.99 -0.92 -0.95
N ILE A 114 9.87 -0.38 -0.13
CA ILE A 114 9.63 -0.21 1.31
C ILE A 114 8.40 0.65 1.58
N ASN A 115 8.19 1.71 0.79
CA ASN A 115 7.01 2.56 0.92
C ASN A 115 5.70 1.83 0.64
N CYS A 116 5.69 0.83 -0.25
CA CYS A 116 4.51 0.00 -0.48
C CYS A 116 4.19 -0.85 0.73
N ASN A 117 5.20 -1.54 1.28
CA ASN A 117 5.04 -2.33 2.51
C ASN A 117 4.57 -1.45 3.67
N TRP A 118 5.18 -0.28 3.84
CA TRP A 118 4.81 0.68 4.88
C TRP A 118 3.35 1.15 4.75
N LEU A 119 2.90 1.55 3.55
CA LEU A 119 1.51 1.97 3.31
C LEU A 119 0.51 0.86 3.64
N ILE A 120 0.82 -0.38 3.27
CA ILE A 120 -0.03 -1.53 3.57
C ILE A 120 -0.03 -1.80 5.08
N TYR A 121 1.15 -1.80 5.71
CA TYR A 121 1.28 -1.94 7.17
C TYR A 121 0.40 -0.93 7.90
N GLN A 122 0.52 0.36 7.59
CA GLN A 122 -0.27 1.44 8.19
C GLN A 122 -1.79 1.24 7.98
N GLY A 123 -2.18 0.75 6.82
CA GLY A 123 -3.58 0.44 6.51
C GLY A 123 -4.14 -0.74 7.31
N LEU A 124 -3.28 -1.65 7.78
CA LEU A 124 -3.66 -2.89 8.45
C LEU A 124 -3.57 -2.84 9.97
N ILE A 125 -2.81 -1.94 10.57
CA ILE A 125 -2.53 -1.91 12.02
C ILE A 125 -3.79 -2.12 12.87
N LYS A 126 -4.89 -1.47 12.51
CA LYS A 126 -6.15 -1.54 13.27
C LYS A 126 -7.10 -2.64 12.80
N LYS A 127 -6.92 -3.17 11.59
CA LYS A 127 -7.82 -4.13 10.97
C LYS A 127 -7.33 -5.56 11.10
N GLU A 128 -6.03 -5.78 10.90
CA GLU A 128 -5.37 -7.08 10.91
C GLU A 128 -3.98 -6.95 11.61
N PRO A 129 -3.94 -6.69 12.93
CA PRO A 129 -2.70 -6.33 13.63
C PRO A 129 -1.61 -7.40 13.55
N GLU A 130 -1.98 -8.68 13.59
CA GLU A 130 -1.02 -9.78 13.47
C GLU A 130 -0.35 -9.79 12.09
N TYR A 131 -1.14 -9.64 11.02
CA TYR A 131 -0.61 -9.58 9.66
C TYR A 131 0.19 -8.30 9.42
N ALA A 132 -0.24 -7.16 9.97
CA ALA A 132 0.52 -5.92 9.93
C ALA A 132 1.90 -6.10 10.59
N ASN A 133 1.97 -6.68 11.79
CA ASN A 133 3.23 -6.94 12.50
C ASN A 133 4.17 -7.87 11.72
N GLU A 134 3.63 -8.86 11.03
CA GLU A 134 4.41 -9.73 10.16
C GLU A 134 5.04 -8.95 9.00
N ILE A 135 4.28 -8.06 8.33
CA ILE A 135 4.78 -7.18 7.28
C ILE A 135 5.87 -6.25 7.82
N LYS A 136 5.64 -5.62 8.98
CA LYS A 136 6.62 -4.77 9.67
C LYS A 136 7.92 -5.52 9.90
N LYS A 137 7.84 -6.69 10.55
CA LYS A 137 9.01 -7.52 10.89
C LYS A 137 9.84 -7.84 9.64
N LYS A 138 9.24 -8.40 8.61
CA LYS A 138 9.96 -8.80 7.38
C LYS A 138 10.51 -7.59 6.60
N THR A 139 9.82 -6.45 6.65
CA THR A 139 10.33 -5.21 6.05
C THR A 139 11.57 -4.72 6.77
N LEU A 140 11.59 -4.78 8.10
CA LEU A 140 12.77 -4.42 8.92
C LEU A 140 13.92 -5.40 8.66
N GLU A 141 13.67 -6.72 8.68
CA GLU A 141 14.67 -7.76 8.39
C GLU A 141 15.33 -7.54 7.02
N LEU A 142 14.56 -7.23 5.97
CA LEU A 142 15.10 -6.93 4.65
C LEU A 142 16.03 -5.72 4.66
N ILE A 143 15.65 -4.64 5.33
CA ILE A 143 16.46 -3.42 5.41
C ILE A 143 17.71 -3.63 6.25
N GLU A 144 17.61 -4.33 7.38
CA GLU A 144 18.72 -4.62 8.29
C GLU A 144 19.77 -5.52 7.63
N GLU A 145 19.32 -6.47 6.79
CA GLU A 145 20.23 -7.36 6.06
C GLU A 145 20.87 -6.67 4.84
N LYS A 146 20.11 -5.89 4.10
CA LYS A 146 20.53 -5.39 2.77
C LYS A 146 20.90 -3.90 2.74
N GLY A 147 20.54 -3.12 3.76
CA GLY A 147 20.76 -1.67 3.82
C GLY A 147 19.67 -0.84 3.15
N PHE A 148 19.87 0.48 3.10
CA PHE A 148 18.90 1.44 2.58
C PHE A 148 19.04 1.62 1.07
N HIS A 149 18.23 0.91 0.31
CA HIS A 149 18.18 0.99 -1.15
C HIS A 149 16.82 1.45 -1.65
N GLU A 150 16.75 1.84 -2.92
CA GLU A 150 15.53 2.36 -3.50
C GLU A 150 14.45 1.28 -3.62
N TYR A 151 14.82 0.08 -4.09
CA TYR A 151 13.95 -1.10 -4.18
C TYR A 151 14.76 -2.40 -4.17
N TYR A 152 14.08 -3.54 -4.05
CA TYR A 152 14.70 -4.85 -3.83
C TYR A 152 14.07 -5.91 -4.72
N SER A 153 14.86 -6.93 -5.07
CA SER A 153 14.37 -8.13 -5.77
C SER A 153 13.43 -8.93 -4.87
N TYR A 154 12.34 -9.41 -5.44
CA TYR A 154 11.41 -10.27 -4.71
C TYR A 154 11.93 -11.70 -4.52
N LYS A 155 12.91 -12.14 -5.31
CA LYS A 155 13.43 -13.51 -5.24
C LYS A 155 14.41 -13.72 -4.11
N ASP A 156 15.31 -12.78 -3.91
CA ASP A 156 16.48 -12.93 -3.05
C ASP A 156 16.79 -11.67 -2.22
N GLY A 157 15.94 -10.66 -2.27
CA GLY A 157 16.16 -9.39 -1.61
C GLY A 157 17.34 -8.59 -2.15
N SER A 158 17.94 -9.00 -3.30
CA SER A 158 19.08 -8.27 -3.85
C SER A 158 18.72 -6.81 -4.15
N VAL A 159 19.69 -5.93 -3.87
CA VAL A 159 19.50 -4.48 -3.88
C VAL A 159 19.48 -3.91 -5.28
N MET A 160 18.62 -2.93 -5.52
CA MET A 160 18.41 -2.29 -6.81
C MET A 160 18.15 -0.79 -6.63
N GLY A 161 18.37 -0.02 -7.69
CA GLY A 161 18.20 1.43 -7.69
C GLY A 161 19.29 2.17 -6.93
N ALA A 162 18.95 3.30 -6.34
CA ALA A 162 19.91 4.17 -5.63
C ALA A 162 20.31 3.57 -4.27
N ASN A 163 21.59 3.71 -3.93
CA ASN A 163 22.14 3.41 -2.61
C ASN A 163 21.88 4.55 -1.63
N ASN A 164 21.90 4.26 -0.32
CA ASN A 164 21.68 5.24 0.74
C ASN A 164 20.40 6.05 0.52
N PHE A 165 19.33 5.35 0.20
CA PHE A 165 18.08 5.95 -0.22
C PHE A 165 17.30 6.48 0.99
N SER A 166 17.17 7.80 1.07
CA SER A 166 16.62 8.50 2.23
C SER A 166 15.17 8.10 2.55
N TRP A 167 14.37 7.78 1.55
CA TRP A 167 12.99 7.35 1.76
C TRP A 167 12.91 6.03 2.52
N SER A 168 13.69 5.01 2.11
CA SER A 168 13.77 3.73 2.84
C SER A 168 14.30 3.92 4.26
N ALA A 169 15.30 4.82 4.46
CA ALA A 169 15.84 5.12 5.77
C ALA A 169 14.80 5.81 6.69
N ALA A 170 14.04 6.77 6.16
CA ALA A 170 13.00 7.45 6.92
C ALA A 170 11.88 6.50 7.36
N LEU A 171 11.44 5.62 6.45
CA LEU A 171 10.39 4.64 6.76
C LEU A 171 10.87 3.54 7.72
N TYR A 172 12.15 3.17 7.66
CA TYR A 172 12.76 2.28 8.66
C TYR A 172 12.68 2.88 10.06
N LEU A 173 13.07 4.15 10.21
CA LEU A 173 12.98 4.84 11.50
C LEU A 173 11.54 4.91 12.01
N ASP A 174 10.59 5.21 11.13
CA ASP A 174 9.17 5.24 11.47
C ASP A 174 8.69 3.87 11.98
N LEU A 175 9.01 2.80 11.26
CA LEU A 175 8.67 1.43 11.66
C LEU A 175 9.32 1.00 12.99
N VAL A 176 10.57 1.38 13.25
CA VAL A 176 11.29 1.02 14.49
C VAL A 176 10.73 1.78 15.68
N LEU A 177 10.40 3.07 15.52
CA LEU A 177 9.93 3.94 16.60
C LEU A 177 8.44 3.77 16.92
N GLU A 178 7.68 3.18 16.02
CA GLU A 178 6.25 2.90 16.24
C GLU A 178 6.10 1.70 17.19
N ASN A 179 5.64 2.00 18.44
CA ASN A 179 5.37 1.04 19.51
C ASN A 179 3.95 0.44 19.42
#